data_0e35ff0fadc2aab7615a24599050b96a
#
_entry.id   0e35ff0fadc2aab7615a24599050b96a
#
_cell.length_a   1.000
_cell.length_b   1.000
_cell.length_c   1.000
_cell.angle_alpha   90.00
_cell.angle_beta   90.00
_cell.angle_gamma   90.00
#
_symmetry.space_group_name_H-M   'P 1'
#
loop_
_entity.id
_entity.type
_entity.pdbx_description
1 polymer ?
#
loop_
_entity_poly.entity_id
_entity_poly.type
_entity_poly.pdbx_seq_one_letter_code
_entity_poly.pdbx_strand_id
1 'polypeptide(L)'
;MLYATVFSDVAPLKAIGYGLVPGVLTQFSSLLDETPKELGVNVSMQYVNTAVTTFVIKSLLGGDDNAVTILKYFLAYCGLATGQCRVAPQAALKAWGFPEDTANQTFATKLLGQSGLAFTAVAYALGVQGASASTAVGYAAVVYLVSIAEFLLSGEFEAVGVDVAKCYPWLAISLATAATLLM
;
A
#
# COMPACT_ATOMS: atom_id res chain seq x y z
N MET A 1 2.91 11.81 1.38
CA MET A 1 4.35 11.46 1.27
C MET A 1 5.03 12.16 0.09
N LEU A 2 4.71 11.84 -1.16
CA LEU A 2 5.37 12.43 -2.35
C LEU A 2 5.27 13.96 -2.40
N TYR A 3 4.11 14.54 -2.06
CA TYR A 3 3.98 16.00 -1.97
C TYR A 3 5.01 16.61 -1.02
N ALA A 4 5.18 16.03 0.17
CA ALA A 4 6.11 16.55 1.16
C ALA A 4 7.57 16.47 0.71
N THR A 5 7.96 15.45 -0.07
CA THR A 5 9.33 15.33 -0.60
C THR A 5 9.59 16.16 -1.85
N VAL A 6 8.57 16.38 -2.69
CA VAL A 6 8.72 17.07 -3.98
C VAL A 6 8.55 18.59 -3.84
N PHE A 7 7.67 19.04 -2.93
CA PHE A 7 7.23 20.45 -2.88
C PHE A 7 7.58 21.18 -1.58
N SER A 8 8.15 20.52 -0.58
CA SER A 8 8.35 21.14 0.75
C SER A 8 9.69 20.86 1.45
N ASP A 9 10.70 20.39 0.75
CA ASP A 9 12.06 20.09 1.30
C ASP A 9 12.05 19.26 2.61
N VAL A 10 10.98 18.50 2.85
CA VAL A 10 10.88 17.65 4.03
C VAL A 10 11.76 16.42 3.85
N ALA A 11 12.57 16.12 4.87
CA ALA A 11 13.40 14.93 4.87
C ALA A 11 12.59 13.66 4.56
N PRO A 12 13.09 12.73 3.72
CA PRO A 12 12.34 11.58 3.24
C PRO A 12 11.68 10.74 4.34
N LEU A 13 12.38 10.49 5.45
CA LEU A 13 11.83 9.74 6.58
C LEU A 13 10.62 10.44 7.21
N LYS A 14 10.69 11.76 7.40
CA LYS A 14 9.55 12.53 7.91
C LYS A 14 8.38 12.55 6.93
N ALA A 15 8.67 12.66 5.63
CA ALA A 15 7.64 12.60 4.59
C ALA A 15 6.89 11.25 4.59
N ILE A 16 7.61 10.14 4.81
CA ILE A 16 7.00 8.82 4.98
C ILE A 16 6.14 8.80 6.24
N GLY A 17 6.66 9.30 7.36
CA GLY A 17 5.91 9.42 8.62
C GLY A 17 4.59 10.18 8.45
N TYR A 18 4.62 11.35 7.83
CA TYR A 18 3.41 12.12 7.52
C TYR A 18 2.45 11.36 6.60
N GLY A 19 2.97 10.61 5.62
CA GLY A 19 2.16 9.79 4.71
C GLY A 19 1.42 8.65 5.40
N LEU A 20 1.89 8.17 6.54
CA LEU A 20 1.26 7.11 7.33
C LEU A 20 0.13 7.64 8.24
N VAL A 21 0.15 8.94 8.60
CA VAL A 21 -0.82 9.52 9.54
C VAL A 21 -2.28 9.31 9.10
N PRO A 22 -2.69 9.59 7.85
CA PRO A 22 -4.07 9.35 7.41
C PRO A 22 -4.50 7.89 7.59
N GLY A 23 -3.61 6.94 7.29
CA GLY A 23 -3.87 5.51 7.47
C GLY A 23 -4.13 5.14 8.93
N VAL A 24 -3.33 5.67 9.86
CA VAL A 24 -3.54 5.45 11.30
C VAL A 24 -4.83 6.09 11.79
N LEU A 25 -5.15 7.30 11.33
CA LEU A 25 -6.41 7.95 11.70
C LEU A 25 -7.63 7.13 11.22
N THR A 26 -7.57 6.58 10.01
CA THR A 26 -8.62 5.70 9.49
C THR A 26 -8.72 4.41 10.32
N GLN A 27 -7.60 3.81 10.72
CA GLN A 27 -7.59 2.64 11.59
C GLN A 27 -8.18 2.96 12.98
N PHE A 28 -7.83 4.09 13.58
CA PHE A 28 -8.44 4.54 14.85
C PHE A 28 -9.94 4.75 14.70
N SER A 29 -10.38 5.43 13.65
CA SER A 29 -11.81 5.63 13.39
C SER A 29 -12.56 4.30 13.31
N SER A 30 -12.02 3.32 12.58
CA SER A 30 -12.65 2.00 12.45
C SER A 30 -12.62 1.16 13.74
N LEU A 31 -11.69 1.42 14.67
CA LEU A 31 -11.70 0.78 16.00
C LEU A 31 -12.78 1.35 16.93
N LEU A 32 -13.22 2.60 16.68
CA LEU A 32 -14.32 3.23 17.42
C LEU A 32 -15.70 2.86 16.85
N ASP A 33 -15.73 2.31 15.63
CA ASP A 33 -16.94 1.86 14.97
C ASP A 33 -17.20 0.37 15.30
N GLU A 34 -18.45 0.00 15.57
CA GLU A 34 -18.83 -1.39 15.82
C GLU A 34 -18.96 -2.20 14.53
N THR A 35 -19.08 -1.55 13.38
CA THR A 35 -19.23 -2.20 12.07
C THR A 35 -18.19 -3.28 11.79
N PRO A 36 -16.87 -3.11 12.07
CA PRO A 36 -15.90 -4.18 11.87
C PRO A 36 -16.19 -5.44 12.69
N LYS A 37 -16.72 -5.30 13.91
CA LYS A 37 -17.09 -6.43 14.75
C LYS A 37 -18.33 -7.14 14.20
N GLU A 38 -19.32 -6.38 13.74
CA GLU A 38 -20.53 -6.90 13.11
C GLU A 38 -20.21 -7.68 11.83
N LEU A 39 -19.19 -7.24 11.08
CA LEU A 39 -18.69 -7.92 9.89
C LEU A 39 -17.77 -9.12 10.19
N GLY A 40 -17.50 -9.44 11.47
CA GLY A 40 -16.62 -10.54 11.87
C GLY A 40 -15.13 -10.25 11.71
N VAL A 41 -14.72 -9.00 11.48
CA VAL A 41 -13.32 -8.62 11.30
C VAL A 41 -12.51 -8.85 12.57
N ASN A 42 -11.30 -9.38 12.43
CA ASN A 42 -10.39 -9.59 13.56
C ASN A 42 -9.87 -8.28 14.14
N VAL A 43 -10.59 -7.73 15.09
CA VAL A 43 -10.31 -6.43 15.72
C VAL A 43 -8.95 -6.45 16.46
N SER A 44 -8.51 -7.60 16.98
CA SER A 44 -7.22 -7.71 17.67
C SER A 44 -6.05 -7.40 16.73
N MET A 45 -6.09 -7.90 15.49
CA MET A 45 -5.08 -7.58 14.47
C MET A 45 -5.09 -6.10 14.11
N GLN A 46 -6.25 -5.47 14.09
CA GLN A 46 -6.37 -4.05 13.82
C GLN A 46 -5.72 -3.19 14.92
N TYR A 47 -5.89 -3.55 16.19
CA TYR A 47 -5.16 -2.91 17.30
C TYR A 47 -3.65 -3.03 17.16
N VAL A 48 -3.16 -4.23 16.85
CA VAL A 48 -1.72 -4.46 16.63
C VAL A 48 -1.19 -3.60 15.48
N ASN A 49 -1.87 -3.60 14.33
CA ASN A 49 -1.47 -2.80 13.16
C ASN A 49 -1.43 -1.31 13.49
N THR A 50 -2.45 -0.81 14.20
CA THR A 50 -2.53 0.60 14.61
C THR A 50 -1.39 0.97 15.56
N ALA A 51 -1.10 0.13 16.56
CA ALA A 51 -0.01 0.35 17.51
C ALA A 51 1.36 0.34 16.81
N VAL A 52 1.62 -0.64 15.96
CA VAL A 52 2.87 -0.75 15.19
C VAL A 52 3.05 0.47 14.29
N THR A 53 2.03 0.85 13.52
CA THR A 53 2.11 1.99 12.61
C THR A 53 2.32 3.30 13.38
N THR A 54 1.64 3.48 14.52
CA THR A 54 1.83 4.66 15.40
C THR A 54 3.25 4.74 15.95
N PHE A 55 3.83 3.61 16.37
CA PHE A 55 5.22 3.54 16.80
C PHE A 55 6.19 3.94 15.69
N VAL A 56 5.98 3.42 14.47
CA VAL A 56 6.79 3.78 13.29
C VAL A 56 6.68 5.27 12.99
N ILE A 57 5.48 5.84 12.96
CA ILE A 57 5.27 7.28 12.75
C ILE A 57 6.06 8.10 13.79
N LYS A 58 5.94 7.76 15.06
CA LYS A 58 6.67 8.44 16.13
C LYS A 58 8.17 8.42 15.88
N SER A 59 8.72 7.27 15.52
CA SER A 59 10.16 7.11 15.26
C SER A 59 10.63 7.93 14.04
N LEU A 60 9.87 7.91 12.94
CA LEU A 60 10.21 8.64 11.73
C LEU A 60 10.10 10.16 11.89
N LEU A 61 9.09 10.64 12.61
CA LEU A 61 8.88 12.07 12.85
C LEU A 61 9.80 12.61 13.96
N GLY A 62 10.11 11.78 14.98
CA GLY A 62 10.97 12.13 16.09
C GLY A 62 12.46 12.19 15.77
N GLY A 63 12.89 11.66 14.61
CA GLY A 63 14.29 11.64 14.23
C GLY A 63 15.10 10.62 15.06
N ASP A 64 14.51 9.47 15.37
CA ASP A 64 15.17 8.37 16.09
C ASP A 64 16.38 7.88 15.26
N ASP A 65 17.52 7.66 15.92
CA ASP A 65 18.75 7.16 15.29
C ASP A 65 18.54 5.80 14.61
N ASN A 66 17.57 5.01 15.08
CA ASN A 66 17.18 3.74 14.49
C ASN A 66 16.04 3.83 13.46
N ALA A 67 15.57 5.03 13.09
CA ALA A 67 14.40 5.23 12.25
C ALA A 67 14.49 4.44 10.93
N VAL A 68 15.65 4.39 10.27
CA VAL A 68 15.85 3.61 9.04
C VAL A 68 15.68 2.11 9.29
N THR A 69 16.22 1.60 10.38
CA THR A 69 16.11 0.18 10.76
C THR A 69 14.67 -0.18 11.09
N ILE A 70 13.97 0.66 11.84
CA ILE A 70 12.54 0.51 12.16
C ILE A 70 11.72 0.52 10.86
N LEU A 71 12.01 1.45 9.95
CA LEU A 71 11.36 1.51 8.64
C LEU A 71 11.57 0.23 7.84
N LYS A 72 12.79 -0.34 7.78
CA LYS A 72 13.07 -1.58 7.07
C LYS A 72 12.19 -2.75 7.57
N TYR A 73 12.10 -2.94 8.89
CA TYR A 73 11.24 -3.98 9.46
C TYR A 73 9.77 -3.73 9.18
N PHE A 74 9.33 -2.49 9.29
CA PHE A 74 7.96 -2.12 8.96
C PHE A 74 7.63 -2.39 7.49
N LEU A 75 8.52 -2.02 6.56
CA LEU A 75 8.32 -2.27 5.14
C LEU A 75 8.35 -3.77 4.79
N ALA A 76 9.19 -4.57 5.47
CA ALA A 76 9.15 -6.02 5.33
C ALA A 76 7.80 -6.59 5.78
N TYR A 77 7.28 -6.14 6.92
CA TYR A 77 5.95 -6.52 7.40
C TYR A 77 4.85 -6.09 6.43
N CYS A 78 4.84 -4.84 5.98
CA CYS A 78 3.88 -4.35 4.99
C CYS A 78 3.97 -5.13 3.68
N GLY A 79 5.19 -5.38 3.18
CA GLY A 79 5.42 -6.11 1.94
C GLY A 79 4.89 -7.54 2.00
N LEU A 80 5.10 -8.24 3.13
CA LEU A 80 4.55 -9.58 3.33
C LEU A 80 3.02 -9.56 3.39
N ALA A 81 2.44 -8.66 4.18
CA ALA A 81 0.98 -8.56 4.33
C ALA A 81 0.30 -8.19 3.00
N THR A 82 0.82 -7.19 2.29
CA THR A 82 0.27 -6.75 1.01
C THR A 82 0.57 -7.73 -0.12
N GLY A 83 1.72 -8.40 -0.07
CA GLY A 83 2.04 -9.52 -0.96
C GLY A 83 1.04 -10.67 -0.79
N GLN A 84 0.70 -11.04 0.46
CA GLN A 84 -0.34 -12.05 0.72
C GLN A 84 -1.69 -11.63 0.14
N CYS A 85 -2.10 -10.38 0.30
CA CYS A 85 -3.33 -9.85 -0.30
C CYS A 85 -3.32 -9.99 -1.83
N ARG A 86 -2.16 -9.88 -2.44
CA ARG A 86 -2.00 -9.95 -3.90
C ARG A 86 -2.01 -11.38 -4.43
N VAL A 87 -1.24 -12.28 -3.81
CA VAL A 87 -1.04 -13.65 -4.32
C VAL A 87 -2.00 -14.68 -3.73
N ALA A 88 -2.52 -14.44 -2.54
CA ALA A 88 -3.44 -15.33 -1.82
C ALA A 88 -4.58 -14.53 -1.16
N PRO A 89 -5.40 -13.78 -1.93
CA PRO A 89 -6.42 -12.87 -1.40
C PRO A 89 -7.44 -13.57 -0.52
N GLN A 90 -7.84 -14.79 -0.86
CA GLN A 90 -8.77 -15.61 -0.09
C GLN A 90 -8.21 -15.97 1.29
N ALA A 91 -6.92 -16.30 1.37
CA ALA A 91 -6.27 -16.56 2.64
C ALA A 91 -6.17 -15.29 3.50
N ALA A 92 -5.94 -14.13 2.87
CA ALA A 92 -5.93 -12.84 3.56
C ALA A 92 -7.32 -12.48 4.10
N LEU A 93 -8.38 -12.62 3.30
CA LEU A 93 -9.76 -12.39 3.73
C LEU A 93 -10.14 -13.28 4.91
N LYS A 94 -9.82 -14.57 4.83
CA LYS A 94 -10.07 -15.53 5.93
C LYS A 94 -9.30 -15.14 7.20
N ALA A 95 -8.04 -14.72 7.07
CA ALA A 95 -7.24 -14.29 8.23
C ALA A 95 -7.80 -13.02 8.88
N TRP A 96 -8.47 -12.17 8.10
CA TRP A 96 -9.15 -10.97 8.59
C TRP A 96 -10.55 -11.23 9.14
N GLY A 97 -11.06 -12.46 9.02
CA GLY A 97 -12.35 -12.86 9.56
C GLY A 97 -13.54 -12.62 8.62
N PHE A 98 -13.32 -12.35 7.34
CA PHE A 98 -14.41 -12.25 6.37
C PHE A 98 -15.00 -13.65 6.10
N PRO A 99 -16.31 -13.84 6.29
CA PRO A 99 -16.94 -15.17 6.20
C PRO A 99 -17.15 -15.66 4.77
N GLU A 100 -17.25 -14.74 3.81
CA GLU A 100 -17.53 -15.03 2.41
C GLU A 100 -16.44 -14.50 1.51
N ASP A 101 -16.22 -15.20 0.41
CA ASP A 101 -15.24 -14.88 -0.60
C ASP A 101 -15.96 -14.63 -1.94
N THR A 102 -16.35 -13.40 -2.17
CA THR A 102 -16.93 -12.98 -3.44
C THR A 102 -15.86 -12.51 -4.41
N ALA A 103 -16.13 -12.55 -5.71
CA ALA A 103 -15.21 -12.02 -6.75
C ALA A 103 -14.82 -10.56 -6.47
N ASN A 104 -15.79 -9.74 -6.03
CA ASN A 104 -15.55 -8.34 -5.70
C ASN A 104 -14.63 -8.17 -4.46
N GLN A 105 -14.82 -8.98 -3.42
CA GLN A 105 -13.96 -8.94 -2.23
C GLN A 105 -12.54 -9.39 -2.57
N THR A 106 -12.41 -10.48 -3.32
CA THR A 106 -11.12 -10.97 -3.81
C THR A 106 -10.40 -9.92 -4.64
N PHE A 107 -11.08 -9.29 -5.59
CA PHE A 107 -10.53 -8.22 -6.41
C PHE A 107 -10.13 -6.99 -5.59
N ALA A 108 -10.99 -6.52 -4.68
CA ALA A 108 -10.69 -5.41 -3.78
C ALA A 108 -9.46 -5.71 -2.89
N THR A 109 -9.33 -6.95 -2.40
CA THR A 109 -8.17 -7.39 -1.63
C THR A 109 -6.89 -7.35 -2.46
N LYS A 110 -6.93 -7.78 -3.72
CA LYS A 110 -5.79 -7.68 -4.64
C LYS A 110 -5.41 -6.22 -4.93
N LEU A 111 -6.40 -5.32 -5.10
CA LEU A 111 -6.14 -3.88 -5.25
C LEU A 111 -5.49 -3.27 -4.00
N LEU A 112 -5.93 -3.68 -2.81
CA LEU A 112 -5.29 -3.27 -1.56
C LEU A 112 -3.84 -3.77 -1.50
N GLY A 113 -3.60 -5.02 -1.88
CA GLY A 113 -2.25 -5.59 -2.00
C GLY A 113 -1.37 -4.79 -2.96
N GLN A 114 -1.88 -4.45 -4.14
CA GLN A 114 -1.19 -3.61 -5.11
C GLN A 114 -0.81 -2.24 -4.54
N SER A 115 -1.77 -1.55 -3.93
CA SER A 115 -1.53 -0.22 -3.36
C SER A 115 -0.50 -0.25 -2.24
N GLY A 116 -0.54 -1.28 -1.40
CA GLY A 116 0.44 -1.49 -0.34
C GLY A 116 1.84 -1.83 -0.86
N LEU A 117 1.94 -2.62 -1.93
CA LEU A 117 3.22 -2.89 -2.58
C LEU A 117 3.81 -1.63 -3.23
N ALA A 118 2.97 -0.81 -3.88
CA ALA A 118 3.41 0.47 -4.43
C ALA A 118 3.91 1.43 -3.32
N PHE A 119 3.17 1.53 -2.20
CA PHE A 119 3.63 2.28 -1.02
C PHE A 119 4.96 1.75 -0.50
N THR A 120 5.11 0.43 -0.36
CA THR A 120 6.32 -0.21 0.14
C THR A 120 7.52 0.10 -0.78
N ALA A 121 7.33 0.02 -2.10
CA ALA A 121 8.37 0.36 -3.09
C ALA A 121 8.81 1.83 -2.97
N VAL A 122 7.86 2.77 -2.90
CA VAL A 122 8.14 4.21 -2.74
C VAL A 122 8.87 4.50 -1.42
N ALA A 123 8.36 3.96 -0.31
CA ALA A 123 8.94 4.20 0.99
C ALA A 123 10.33 3.59 1.15
N TYR A 124 10.57 2.42 0.54
CA TYR A 124 11.89 1.80 0.49
C TYR A 124 12.87 2.63 -0.35
N ALA A 125 12.47 3.06 -1.53
CA ALA A 125 13.31 3.88 -2.40
C ALA A 125 13.71 5.20 -1.71
N LEU A 126 12.75 5.91 -1.14
CA LEU A 126 13.00 7.19 -0.47
C LEU A 126 13.75 7.05 0.85
N GLY A 127 13.25 6.18 1.74
CA GLY A 127 13.69 6.14 3.13
C GLY A 127 14.87 5.22 3.40
N VAL A 128 15.10 4.21 2.54
CA VAL A 128 16.16 3.22 2.72
C VAL A 128 17.29 3.38 1.71
N GLN A 129 16.95 3.59 0.43
CA GLN A 129 17.95 3.76 -0.63
C GLN A 129 18.39 5.21 -0.81
N GLY A 130 17.65 6.19 -0.28
CA GLY A 130 17.92 7.60 -0.51
C GLY A 130 17.69 8.03 -1.98
N ALA A 131 16.84 7.31 -2.69
CA ALA A 131 16.52 7.59 -4.09
C ALA A 131 15.77 8.92 -4.24
N SER A 132 15.82 9.50 -5.43
CA SER A 132 15.03 10.69 -5.76
C SER A 132 13.53 10.41 -5.73
N ALA A 133 12.72 11.44 -5.52
CA ALA A 133 11.26 11.31 -5.58
C ALA A 133 10.78 10.80 -6.95
N SER A 134 11.42 11.23 -8.05
CA SER A 134 11.13 10.74 -9.40
C SER A 134 11.36 9.23 -9.52
N THR A 135 12.52 8.74 -9.07
CA THR A 135 12.83 7.29 -9.06
C THR A 135 11.80 6.50 -8.23
N ALA A 136 11.44 7.03 -7.06
CA ALA A 136 10.43 6.37 -6.20
C ALA A 136 9.04 6.29 -6.88
N VAL A 137 8.62 7.35 -7.57
CA VAL A 137 7.38 7.35 -8.39
C VAL A 137 7.48 6.35 -9.54
N GLY A 138 8.65 6.27 -10.19
CA GLY A 138 8.92 5.28 -11.24
C GLY A 138 8.70 3.85 -10.75
N TYR A 139 9.20 3.49 -9.55
CA TYR A 139 8.98 2.17 -8.97
C TYR A 139 7.49 1.90 -8.68
N ALA A 140 6.75 2.88 -8.16
CA ALA A 140 5.30 2.74 -7.99
C ALA A 140 4.61 2.50 -9.35
N ALA A 141 4.99 3.23 -10.39
CA ALA A 141 4.45 3.06 -11.74
C ALA A 141 4.70 1.65 -12.28
N VAL A 142 5.86 1.04 -12.02
CA VAL A 142 6.14 -0.37 -12.38
C VAL A 142 5.18 -1.32 -11.64
N VAL A 143 4.95 -1.12 -10.33
CA VAL A 143 4.00 -1.95 -9.57
C VAL A 143 2.59 -1.85 -10.16
N TYR A 144 2.13 -0.65 -10.50
CA TYR A 144 0.83 -0.45 -11.14
C TYR A 144 0.78 -1.05 -12.54
N LEU A 145 1.82 -0.86 -13.36
CA LEU A 145 1.92 -1.42 -14.70
C LEU A 145 1.75 -2.94 -14.68
N VAL A 146 2.55 -3.62 -13.86
CA VAL A 146 2.50 -5.08 -13.72
C VAL A 146 1.13 -5.55 -13.24
N SER A 147 0.55 -4.87 -12.26
CA SER A 147 -0.75 -5.26 -11.71
C SER A 147 -1.91 -5.05 -12.68
N ILE A 148 -1.92 -3.93 -13.41
CA ILE A 148 -2.96 -3.68 -14.44
C ILE A 148 -2.82 -4.70 -15.56
N ALA A 149 -1.60 -4.97 -16.03
CA ALA A 149 -1.36 -5.98 -17.07
C ALA A 149 -1.84 -7.37 -16.62
N GLU A 150 -1.55 -7.76 -15.38
CA GLU A 150 -2.01 -9.03 -14.83
C GLU A 150 -3.54 -9.11 -14.78
N PHE A 151 -4.23 -8.09 -14.25
CA PHE A 151 -5.70 -8.07 -14.20
C PHE A 151 -6.35 -8.12 -15.59
N LEU A 152 -5.71 -7.48 -16.60
CA LEU A 152 -6.17 -7.54 -17.98
C LEU A 152 -6.00 -8.96 -18.56
N LEU A 153 -4.85 -9.59 -18.33
CA LEU A 153 -4.54 -10.91 -18.88
C LEU A 153 -5.32 -12.04 -18.19
N SER A 154 -5.63 -11.88 -16.90
CA SER A 154 -6.39 -12.87 -16.12
C SER A 154 -7.92 -12.76 -16.28
N GLY A 155 -8.43 -11.71 -16.93
CA GLY A 155 -9.87 -11.46 -17.05
C GLY A 155 -10.55 -10.99 -15.77
N GLU A 156 -9.78 -10.63 -14.75
CA GLU A 156 -10.34 -10.24 -13.44
C GLU A 156 -11.16 -8.95 -13.51
N PHE A 157 -10.80 -8.00 -14.37
CA PHE A 157 -11.60 -6.80 -14.58
C PHE A 157 -13.00 -7.14 -15.11
N GLU A 158 -13.09 -8.05 -16.08
CA GLU A 158 -14.36 -8.50 -16.65
C GLU A 158 -15.20 -9.25 -15.62
N ALA A 159 -14.56 -10.10 -14.81
CA ALA A 159 -15.22 -10.87 -13.75
C ALA A 159 -15.93 -10.00 -12.70
N VAL A 160 -15.48 -8.77 -12.49
CA VAL A 160 -16.09 -7.80 -11.57
C VAL A 160 -16.87 -6.68 -12.30
N GLY A 161 -17.10 -6.84 -13.61
CA GLY A 161 -17.90 -5.91 -14.41
C GLY A 161 -17.19 -4.61 -14.78
N VAL A 162 -15.86 -4.57 -14.73
CA VAL A 162 -15.07 -3.41 -15.17
C VAL A 162 -14.89 -3.46 -16.68
N ASP A 163 -15.20 -2.34 -17.34
CA ASP A 163 -14.96 -2.16 -18.77
C ASP A 163 -13.44 -2.09 -19.05
N VAL A 164 -12.92 -3.15 -19.64
CA VAL A 164 -11.49 -3.31 -19.96
C VAL A 164 -10.96 -2.16 -20.82
N ALA A 165 -11.77 -1.59 -21.71
CA ALA A 165 -11.35 -0.47 -22.56
C ALA A 165 -10.90 0.75 -21.72
N LYS A 166 -11.49 0.95 -20.55
CA LYS A 166 -11.14 2.03 -19.62
C LYS A 166 -9.83 1.79 -18.86
N CYS A 167 -9.29 0.57 -18.90
CA CYS A 167 -8.04 0.23 -18.22
C CYS A 167 -6.80 0.53 -19.07
N TYR A 168 -6.91 0.51 -20.41
CA TYR A 168 -5.77 0.76 -21.30
C TYR A 168 -5.10 2.13 -21.14
N PRO A 169 -5.83 3.26 -20.92
CA PRO A 169 -5.20 4.53 -20.63
C PRO A 169 -4.33 4.49 -19.37
N TRP A 170 -4.75 3.80 -18.32
CA TRP A 170 -3.98 3.66 -17.08
C TRP A 170 -2.74 2.80 -17.27
N LEU A 171 -2.83 1.74 -18.08
CA LEU A 171 -1.68 0.93 -18.49
C LEU A 171 -0.65 1.79 -19.24
N ALA A 172 -1.10 2.57 -20.21
CA ALA A 172 -0.24 3.46 -21.00
C ALA A 172 0.42 4.55 -20.14
N ILE A 173 -0.33 5.18 -19.23
CA ILE A 173 0.19 6.19 -18.29
C ILE A 173 1.24 5.56 -17.37
N SER A 174 0.98 4.39 -16.81
CA SER A 174 1.92 3.69 -15.93
C SER A 174 3.20 3.32 -16.67
N LEU A 175 3.10 2.83 -17.90
CA LEU A 175 4.23 2.51 -18.76
C LEU A 175 5.05 3.77 -19.09
N ALA A 176 4.40 4.83 -19.55
CA ALA A 176 5.07 6.08 -19.88
C ALA A 176 5.77 6.69 -18.65
N THR A 177 5.12 6.68 -17.49
CA THR A 177 5.68 7.18 -16.23
C THR A 177 6.90 6.36 -15.82
N ALA A 178 6.81 5.03 -15.83
CA ALA A 178 7.93 4.16 -15.49
C ALA A 178 9.12 4.38 -16.44
N ALA A 179 8.86 4.41 -17.76
CA ALA A 179 9.89 4.64 -18.77
C ALA A 179 10.58 6.01 -18.59
N THR A 180 9.81 7.08 -18.36
CA THR A 180 10.36 8.44 -18.24
C THR A 180 11.15 8.64 -16.95
N LEU A 181 10.78 7.99 -15.86
CA LEU A 181 11.36 8.25 -14.53
C LEU A 181 12.46 7.26 -14.13
N LEU A 182 12.59 6.12 -14.82
CA LEU A 182 13.60 5.09 -14.52
C LEU A 182 14.66 4.92 -15.61
N MET A 183 14.46 5.45 -16.80
CA MET A 183 15.45 5.52 -17.90
C MET A 183 16.08 6.89 -17.97
#